data_e651ccfcf99601237d36257ad6c927dd
#
_entry.id   e651ccfcf99601237d36257ad6c927dd
#
_cell.length_a   1.000
_cell.length_b   1.000
_cell.length_c   1.000
_cell.angle_alpha   90.00
_cell.angle_beta   90.00
_cell.angle_gamma   90.00
#
_symmetry.space_group_name_H-M   'P 1'
#
loop_
_entity.id
_entity.type
_entity.pdbx_description
1 polymer ?
#
loop_
_entity_poly.entity_id
_entity_poly.type
_entity_poly.pdbx_seq_one_letter_code
_entity_poly.pdbx_strand_id
1 'polypeptide(L)'
;MDDHREVLEEHYTRIKGQPLQTVQKILEEILHRIPLAEFHFLSFTGMGGKLLSELLGGNFVNEIIAQAKAVHHLYPQVRTIIDIGGEDSKLILIEDEKGHFKISDFSMNTLCAAGTGSFLDQQASRLGLTIEEFGELALKSTNPPRIAGRCSVFAKSDMIHLQQIATPDYDIVVGYIST
;
A
#
# COMPACT_ATOMS: atom_id res chain seq x y z
N MET A 1 1.48 13.15 -16.44
CA MET A 1 1.20 12.22 -17.58
C MET A 1 0.88 13.08 -18.78
N ASP A 2 1.54 12.83 -19.88
CA ASP A 2 1.37 13.60 -21.12
C ASP A 2 0.23 13.04 -22.00
N ASP A 3 0.04 13.63 -23.20
CA ASP A 3 -0.99 13.21 -24.18
C ASP A 3 -0.72 11.79 -24.73
N HIS A 4 0.48 11.27 -24.61
CA HIS A 4 0.87 9.91 -24.98
C HIS A 4 0.69 8.91 -23.84
N ARG A 5 0.19 9.35 -22.69
CA ARG A 5 0.01 8.59 -21.46
C ARG A 5 1.33 8.16 -20.80
N GLU A 6 2.40 8.84 -21.07
CA GLU A 6 3.67 8.63 -20.38
C GLU A 6 3.68 9.36 -19.04
N VAL A 7 4.19 8.68 -18.00
CA VAL A 7 4.38 9.27 -16.67
C VAL A 7 5.57 10.22 -16.74
N LEU A 8 5.32 11.51 -16.52
CA LEU A 8 6.37 12.54 -16.57
C LEU A 8 7.13 12.64 -15.24
N GLU A 9 6.45 12.40 -14.14
CA GLU A 9 6.98 12.56 -12.79
C GLU A 9 6.24 11.70 -11.78
N GLU A 10 6.96 11.12 -10.83
CA GLU A 10 6.43 10.33 -9.73
C GLU A 10 6.90 10.89 -8.38
N HIS A 11 5.97 10.97 -7.43
CA HIS A 11 6.26 11.34 -6.04
C HIS A 11 5.72 10.29 -5.10
N TYR A 12 6.58 9.76 -4.26
CA TYR A 12 6.21 8.92 -3.14
C TYR A 12 6.62 9.57 -1.83
N THR A 13 5.68 9.76 -0.91
CA THR A 13 5.98 10.28 0.43
C THR A 13 5.02 9.72 1.47
N ARG A 14 5.52 9.52 2.68
CA ARG A 14 4.69 9.09 3.82
C ARG A 14 3.88 10.26 4.34
N ILE A 15 2.58 10.07 4.48
CA ILE A 15 1.60 11.11 4.90
C ILE A 15 1.78 11.49 6.38
N LYS A 16 2.20 10.57 7.26
CA LYS A 16 2.40 10.79 8.71
C LYS A 16 1.21 11.46 9.40
N GLY A 17 -0.02 11.10 9.00
CA GLY A 17 -1.25 11.68 9.55
C GLY A 17 -1.60 13.09 9.06
N GLN A 18 -0.91 13.63 8.06
CA GLN A 18 -1.10 14.98 7.53
C GLN A 18 -1.36 14.97 6.01
N PRO A 19 -2.45 14.37 5.54
CA PRO A 19 -2.69 14.18 4.10
C PRO A 19 -2.81 15.50 3.34
N LEU A 20 -3.52 16.48 3.87
CA LEU A 20 -3.74 17.76 3.19
C LEU A 20 -2.44 18.55 3.02
N GLN A 21 -1.64 18.67 4.09
CA GLN A 21 -0.35 19.36 4.05
C GLN A 21 0.63 18.66 3.12
N THR A 22 0.62 17.34 3.11
CA THR A 22 1.48 16.55 2.22
C THR A 22 1.13 16.77 0.75
N VAL A 23 -0.16 16.72 0.41
CA VAL A 23 -0.62 16.98 -0.96
C VAL A 23 -0.36 18.42 -1.37
N GLN A 24 -0.64 19.39 -0.49
CA GLN A 24 -0.35 20.80 -0.76
C GLN A 24 1.11 21.02 -1.09
N LYS A 25 2.03 20.48 -0.30
CA LYS A 25 3.47 20.61 -0.54
C LYS A 25 3.89 20.05 -1.89
N ILE A 26 3.41 18.84 -2.24
CA ILE A 26 3.71 18.22 -3.52
C ILE A 26 3.15 19.07 -4.69
N LEU A 27 1.91 19.55 -4.56
CA LEU A 27 1.31 20.39 -5.59
C LEU A 27 2.06 21.72 -5.75
N GLU A 28 2.48 22.35 -4.67
CA GLU A 28 3.30 23.57 -4.72
C GLU A 28 4.63 23.30 -5.47
N GLU A 29 5.33 22.22 -5.17
CA GLU A 29 6.57 21.81 -5.85
C GLU A 29 6.36 21.58 -7.34
N ILE A 30 5.25 20.94 -7.73
CA ILE A 30 4.91 20.71 -9.14
C ILE A 30 4.55 22.03 -9.84
N LEU A 31 3.70 22.86 -9.22
CA LEU A 31 3.24 24.13 -9.80
C LEU A 31 4.35 25.16 -9.96
N HIS A 32 5.45 25.05 -9.21
CA HIS A 32 6.65 25.88 -9.45
C HIS A 32 7.32 25.58 -10.80
N ARG A 33 7.12 24.39 -11.35
CA ARG A 33 7.75 23.93 -12.61
C ARG A 33 6.78 23.86 -13.77
N ILE A 34 5.55 23.49 -13.51
CA ILE A 34 4.49 23.28 -14.51
C ILE A 34 3.33 24.23 -14.21
N PRO A 35 3.04 25.20 -15.09
CA PRO A 35 1.92 26.13 -14.89
C PRO A 35 0.59 25.40 -14.79
N LEU A 36 -0.32 25.89 -13.94
CA LEU A 36 -1.63 25.30 -13.74
C LEU A 36 -2.44 25.15 -15.05
N ALA A 37 -2.22 26.07 -16.01
CA ALA A 37 -2.89 26.04 -17.31
C ALA A 37 -2.52 24.83 -18.18
N GLU A 38 -1.44 24.14 -17.87
CA GLU A 38 -1.01 22.92 -18.56
C GLU A 38 -1.66 21.65 -18.01
N PHE A 39 -2.39 21.75 -16.88
CA PHE A 39 -3.11 20.62 -16.32
C PHE A 39 -4.50 20.50 -16.93
N HIS A 40 -4.71 19.43 -17.68
CA HIS A 40 -6.03 19.14 -18.26
C HIS A 40 -6.95 18.41 -17.29
N PHE A 41 -6.40 17.58 -16.41
CA PHE A 41 -7.15 16.78 -15.46
C PHE A 41 -6.44 16.67 -14.12
N LEU A 42 -7.23 16.67 -13.06
CA LEU A 42 -6.81 16.34 -11.71
C LEU A 42 -7.67 15.20 -11.21
N SER A 43 -7.09 14.09 -10.84
CA SER A 43 -7.81 12.91 -10.37
C SER A 43 -7.21 12.40 -9.07
N PHE A 44 -8.08 11.93 -8.20
CA PHE A 44 -7.74 11.41 -6.88
C PHE A 44 -8.29 10.01 -6.70
N THR A 45 -7.61 9.21 -5.89
CA THR A 45 -8.06 7.88 -5.47
C THR A 45 -7.64 7.62 -4.03
N GLY A 46 -8.04 6.47 -3.48
CA GLY A 46 -7.75 6.10 -2.10
C GLY A 46 -8.60 6.81 -1.06
N MET A 47 -8.32 6.54 0.22
CA MET A 47 -9.16 6.96 1.36
C MET A 47 -9.33 8.48 1.46
N GLY A 48 -8.28 9.26 1.27
CA GLY A 48 -8.33 10.73 1.28
C GLY A 48 -8.77 11.35 -0.05
N GLY A 49 -8.87 10.56 -1.11
CA GLY A 49 -9.05 11.05 -2.48
C GLY A 49 -10.38 11.77 -2.71
N LYS A 50 -11.46 11.30 -2.06
CA LYS A 50 -12.76 11.94 -2.19
C LYS A 50 -12.77 13.36 -1.62
N LEU A 51 -12.23 13.55 -0.42
CA LEU A 51 -12.09 14.87 0.18
C LEU A 51 -11.24 15.81 -0.67
N LEU A 52 -10.11 15.31 -1.16
CA LEU A 52 -9.21 16.09 -2.01
C LEU A 52 -9.86 16.47 -3.34
N SER A 53 -10.63 15.58 -3.94
CA SER A 53 -11.36 15.88 -5.19
C SER A 53 -12.40 16.98 -5.00
N GLU A 54 -13.11 17.00 -3.88
CA GLU A 54 -14.08 18.04 -3.54
C GLU A 54 -13.41 19.40 -3.27
N LEU A 55 -12.26 19.41 -2.57
CA LEU A 55 -11.54 20.63 -2.24
C LEU A 55 -10.81 21.26 -3.43
N LEU A 56 -10.27 20.46 -4.33
CA LEU A 56 -9.43 20.91 -5.44
C LEU A 56 -10.12 20.88 -6.80
N GLY A 57 -11.41 20.51 -6.83
CA GLY A 57 -12.19 20.49 -8.07
C GLY A 57 -11.78 19.38 -9.06
N GLY A 58 -11.20 18.29 -8.55
CA GLY A 58 -10.76 17.17 -9.37
C GLY A 58 -11.76 16.01 -9.42
N ASN A 59 -11.42 14.97 -10.17
CA ASN A 59 -12.22 13.75 -10.26
C ASN A 59 -11.82 12.74 -9.20
N PHE A 60 -12.80 12.09 -8.58
CA PHE A 60 -12.55 10.92 -7.74
C PHE A 60 -12.73 9.63 -8.54
N VAL A 61 -11.74 8.75 -8.46
CA VAL A 61 -11.79 7.42 -9.07
C VAL A 61 -11.71 6.38 -7.96
N ASN A 62 -12.59 5.37 -8.02
CA ASN A 62 -12.53 4.27 -7.07
C ASN A 62 -11.15 3.56 -7.17
N GLU A 63 -10.56 3.26 -6.02
CA GLU A 63 -9.20 2.74 -5.92
C GLU A 63 -9.00 1.40 -6.63
N ILE A 64 -9.96 0.48 -6.50
CA ILE A 64 -9.90 -0.83 -7.17
C ILE A 64 -9.91 -0.65 -8.69
N ILE A 65 -10.75 0.27 -9.20
CA ILE A 65 -10.83 0.56 -10.63
C ILE A 65 -9.54 1.22 -11.12
N ALA A 66 -9.02 2.20 -10.38
CA ALA A 66 -7.80 2.91 -10.74
C ALA A 66 -6.61 1.94 -10.81
N GLN A 67 -6.43 1.12 -9.77
CA GLN A 67 -5.36 0.15 -9.66
C GLN A 67 -5.44 -0.93 -10.75
N ALA A 68 -6.62 -1.51 -10.94
CA ALA A 68 -6.82 -2.55 -11.95
C ALA A 68 -6.56 -2.02 -13.38
N LYS A 69 -7.00 -0.79 -13.69
CA LYS A 69 -6.73 -0.15 -14.99
C LYS A 69 -5.24 0.15 -15.19
N ALA A 70 -4.55 0.65 -14.16
CA ALA A 70 -3.13 0.93 -14.23
C ALA A 70 -2.32 -0.34 -14.46
N VAL A 71 -2.60 -1.41 -13.71
CA VAL A 71 -1.92 -2.70 -13.86
C VAL A 71 -2.20 -3.30 -15.23
N HIS A 72 -3.45 -3.27 -15.71
CA HIS A 72 -3.77 -3.79 -17.04
C HIS A 72 -3.07 -3.00 -18.17
N HIS A 73 -2.89 -1.69 -18.01
CA HIS A 73 -2.17 -0.87 -18.97
C HIS A 73 -0.67 -1.16 -18.99
N LEU A 74 -0.04 -1.28 -17.81
CA LEU A 74 1.40 -1.51 -17.70
C LEU A 74 1.78 -2.97 -17.92
N TYR A 75 0.91 -3.90 -17.52
CA TYR A 75 1.13 -5.35 -17.53
C TYR A 75 -0.09 -6.11 -18.06
N PRO A 76 -0.37 -6.06 -19.37
CA PRO A 76 -1.60 -6.63 -19.96
C PRO A 76 -1.81 -8.13 -19.71
N GLN A 77 -0.72 -8.87 -19.39
CA GLN A 77 -0.76 -10.30 -19.09
C GLN A 77 -1.21 -10.63 -17.67
N VAL A 78 -1.22 -9.65 -16.75
CA VAL A 78 -1.63 -9.87 -15.36
C VAL A 78 -3.12 -10.16 -15.27
N ARG A 79 -3.49 -11.14 -14.44
CA ARG A 79 -4.88 -11.54 -14.17
C ARG A 79 -5.25 -11.46 -12.70
N THR A 80 -4.26 -11.35 -11.84
CA THR A 80 -4.46 -11.26 -10.38
C THR A 80 -3.56 -10.16 -9.81
N ILE A 81 -4.15 -9.27 -9.02
CA ILE A 81 -3.44 -8.23 -8.28
C ILE A 81 -3.63 -8.51 -6.80
N ILE A 82 -2.53 -8.59 -6.07
CA ILE A 82 -2.51 -8.59 -4.61
C ILE A 82 -1.88 -7.26 -4.19
N ASP A 83 -2.69 -6.41 -3.56
CA ASP A 83 -2.25 -5.15 -3.01
C ASP A 83 -2.22 -5.24 -1.49
N ILE A 84 -1.07 -4.96 -0.89
CA ILE A 84 -0.88 -4.89 0.55
C ILE A 84 -0.61 -3.44 0.91
N GLY A 85 -1.69 -2.73 1.20
CA GLY A 85 -1.66 -1.33 1.59
C GLY A 85 -1.27 -1.11 3.05
N GLY A 86 -1.23 0.15 3.46
CA GLY A 86 -0.95 0.54 4.85
C GLY A 86 -2.06 0.14 5.82
N GLU A 87 -3.31 0.21 5.42
CA GLU A 87 -4.48 0.00 6.28
C GLU A 87 -5.36 -1.18 5.84
N ASP A 88 -5.26 -1.60 4.60
CA ASP A 88 -6.04 -2.70 4.04
C ASP A 88 -5.18 -3.58 3.12
N SER A 89 -5.74 -4.72 2.75
CA SER A 89 -5.18 -5.60 1.73
C SER A 89 -6.28 -5.97 0.75
N LYS A 90 -5.94 -6.04 -0.54
CA LYS A 90 -6.89 -6.27 -1.63
C LYS A 90 -6.40 -7.40 -2.53
N LEU A 91 -7.33 -8.23 -2.95
CA LEU A 91 -7.16 -9.16 -4.05
C LEU A 91 -8.11 -8.74 -5.17
N ILE A 92 -7.60 -8.51 -6.37
CA ILE A 92 -8.41 -8.10 -7.52
C ILE A 92 -8.14 -9.09 -8.66
N LEU A 93 -9.19 -9.65 -9.21
CA LEU A 93 -9.15 -10.55 -10.36
C LEU A 93 -9.56 -9.80 -11.63
N ILE A 94 -8.71 -9.90 -12.65
CA ILE A 94 -8.88 -9.22 -13.94
C ILE A 94 -9.11 -10.26 -15.02
N GLU A 95 -10.10 -10.02 -15.85
CA GLU A 95 -10.32 -10.74 -17.10
C GLU A 95 -10.12 -9.81 -18.29
N ASP A 96 -9.57 -10.36 -19.35
CA ASP A 96 -9.47 -9.70 -20.65
C ASP A 96 -10.18 -10.60 -21.68
N GLU A 97 -11.40 -10.21 -22.01
CA GLU A 97 -12.19 -10.89 -23.02
C GLU A 97 -12.10 -10.10 -24.34
N LYS A 98 -11.28 -10.59 -25.29
CA LYS A 98 -11.14 -10.01 -26.64
C LYS A 98 -10.73 -8.52 -26.62
N GLY A 99 -9.85 -8.12 -25.70
CA GLY A 99 -9.42 -6.74 -25.54
C GLY A 99 -10.35 -5.88 -24.69
N HIS A 100 -11.36 -6.48 -24.07
CA HIS A 100 -12.24 -5.79 -23.12
C HIS A 100 -11.81 -6.12 -21.68
N PHE A 101 -11.23 -5.12 -21.04
CA PHE A 101 -10.85 -5.17 -19.63
C PHE A 101 -12.09 -5.24 -18.74
N LYS A 102 -12.08 -6.20 -17.81
CA LYS A 102 -13.13 -6.38 -16.79
C LYS A 102 -12.52 -6.79 -15.47
N ILE A 103 -13.00 -6.24 -14.37
CA ILE A 103 -12.77 -6.76 -13.03
C ILE A 103 -13.82 -7.85 -12.82
N SER A 104 -13.37 -9.11 -12.70
CA SER A 104 -14.28 -10.26 -12.52
C SER A 104 -14.68 -10.43 -11.06
N ASP A 105 -13.76 -10.16 -10.13
CA ASP A 105 -14.02 -10.26 -8.69
C ASP A 105 -13.00 -9.43 -7.92
N PHE A 106 -13.34 -9.07 -6.67
CA PHE A 106 -12.40 -8.49 -5.74
C PHE A 106 -12.76 -8.84 -4.29
N SER A 107 -11.75 -8.91 -3.46
CA SER A 107 -11.90 -9.11 -2.01
C SER A 107 -11.00 -8.13 -1.26
N MET A 108 -11.47 -7.63 -0.13
CA MET A 108 -10.74 -6.67 0.70
C MET A 108 -10.74 -7.12 2.16
N ASN A 109 -9.60 -6.98 2.82
CA ASN A 109 -9.49 -7.06 4.27
C ASN A 109 -9.41 -5.64 4.84
N THR A 110 -10.54 -5.11 5.28
CA THR A 110 -10.65 -3.73 5.80
C THR A 110 -10.87 -3.66 7.32
N LEU A 111 -11.17 -4.79 7.95
CA LEU A 111 -11.55 -4.84 9.36
C LEU A 111 -10.41 -5.25 10.31
N CYS A 112 -9.28 -5.70 9.77
CA CYS A 112 -8.18 -6.20 10.57
C CYS A 112 -6.84 -5.69 10.07
N ALA A 113 -6.06 -5.07 10.94
CA ALA A 113 -4.71 -4.59 10.62
C ALA A 113 -3.71 -5.73 10.35
N ALA A 114 -4.00 -6.98 10.73
CA ALA A 114 -3.16 -8.13 10.41
C ALA A 114 -3.05 -8.28 8.88
N GLY A 115 -1.83 -8.43 8.38
CA GLY A 115 -1.57 -8.49 6.94
C GLY A 115 -1.54 -7.13 6.24
N THR A 116 -1.41 -6.03 6.99
CA THR A 116 -1.27 -4.67 6.43
C THR A 116 0.08 -4.05 6.79
N GLY A 117 0.51 -3.08 6.00
CA GLY A 117 1.78 -2.38 6.23
C GLY A 117 1.85 -1.66 7.57
N SER A 118 0.77 -1.05 8.04
CA SER A 118 0.73 -0.38 9.36
C SER A 118 0.95 -1.35 10.52
N PHE A 119 0.50 -2.58 10.38
CA PHE A 119 0.78 -3.61 11.39
C PHE A 119 2.26 -3.96 11.43
N LEU A 120 2.89 -4.14 10.26
CA LEU A 120 4.33 -4.39 10.16
C LEU A 120 5.15 -3.22 10.70
N ASP A 121 4.80 -1.98 10.35
CA ASP A 121 5.41 -0.75 10.90
C ASP A 121 5.36 -0.72 12.44
N GLN A 122 4.22 -1.10 13.03
CA GLN A 122 4.09 -1.18 14.48
C GLN A 122 5.00 -2.25 15.11
N GLN A 123 5.14 -3.41 14.45
CA GLN A 123 6.00 -4.46 14.98
C GLN A 123 7.49 -4.10 14.82
N ALA A 124 7.89 -3.51 13.69
CA ALA A 124 9.24 -2.97 13.49
C ALA A 124 9.59 -1.95 14.59
N SER A 125 8.71 -0.97 14.83
CA SER A 125 8.90 0.04 15.87
C SER A 125 9.04 -0.55 17.29
N ARG A 126 8.36 -1.65 17.59
CA ARG A 126 8.47 -2.36 18.88
C ARG A 126 9.82 -3.04 19.08
N LEU A 127 10.40 -3.52 17.99
CA LEU A 127 11.74 -4.09 17.98
C LEU A 127 12.83 -3.01 17.92
N GLY A 128 12.46 -1.72 17.85
CA GLY A 128 13.38 -0.60 17.68
C GLY A 128 14.00 -0.52 16.29
N LEU A 129 13.32 -1.09 15.27
CA LEU A 129 13.77 -1.15 13.88
C LEU A 129 12.98 -0.20 12.99
N THR A 130 13.61 0.25 11.90
CA THR A 130 12.88 0.79 10.75
C THR A 130 12.21 -0.36 9.97
N ILE A 131 11.27 -0.04 9.08
CA ILE A 131 10.62 -1.09 8.27
C ILE A 131 11.59 -1.72 7.27
N GLU A 132 12.56 -0.97 6.80
CA GLU A 132 13.64 -1.43 5.93
C GLU A 132 14.54 -2.44 6.68
N GLU A 133 14.99 -2.08 7.89
CA GLU A 133 15.78 -2.98 8.76
C GLU A 133 14.99 -4.24 9.14
N PHE A 134 13.66 -4.10 9.35
CA PHE A 134 12.77 -5.22 9.60
C PHE A 134 12.75 -6.21 8.43
N GLY A 135 12.64 -5.69 7.19
CA GLY A 135 12.72 -6.51 5.98
C GLY A 135 14.07 -7.19 5.78
N GLU A 136 15.18 -6.46 5.99
CA GLU A 136 16.54 -7.03 5.89
C GLU A 136 16.82 -8.09 6.96
N LEU A 137 16.28 -7.88 8.16
CA LEU A 137 16.43 -8.83 9.26
C LEU A 137 15.74 -10.16 8.95
N ALA A 138 14.59 -10.11 8.27
CA ALA A 138 13.84 -11.28 7.85
C ALA A 138 14.67 -12.24 6.97
N LEU A 139 15.56 -11.70 6.13
CA LEU A 139 16.41 -12.50 5.24
C LEU A 139 17.44 -13.38 5.97
N LYS A 140 17.65 -13.14 7.26
CA LYS A 140 18.61 -13.90 8.09
C LYS A 140 17.99 -15.11 8.77
N SER A 141 16.66 -15.25 8.73
CA SER A 141 15.96 -16.34 9.42
C SER A 141 16.17 -17.67 8.73
N THR A 142 16.37 -18.69 9.53
CA THR A 142 16.43 -20.09 9.09
C THR A 142 15.39 -20.98 9.76
N ASN A 143 14.72 -20.47 10.79
CA ASN A 143 13.74 -21.23 11.57
C ASN A 143 12.59 -20.33 12.07
N PRO A 144 11.73 -19.82 11.18
CA PRO A 144 10.66 -18.91 11.55
C PRO A 144 9.66 -19.60 12.47
N PRO A 145 9.32 -19.02 13.63
CA PRO A 145 8.28 -19.53 14.50
C PRO A 145 6.91 -19.30 13.88
N ARG A 146 5.95 -20.14 14.26
CA ARG A 146 4.56 -19.91 13.87
C ARG A 146 3.96 -18.81 14.74
N ILE A 147 3.45 -17.75 14.09
CA ILE A 147 2.73 -16.63 14.71
C ILE A 147 1.28 -16.64 14.22
N ALA A 148 0.35 -16.19 15.07
CA ALA A 148 -1.06 -16.13 14.72
C ALA A 148 -1.34 -15.09 13.63
N GLY A 149 -1.71 -15.51 12.40
CA GLY A 149 -1.97 -14.63 11.25
C GLY A 149 -3.39 -14.04 11.19
N ARG A 150 -4.34 -14.56 11.98
CA ARG A 150 -5.74 -14.13 11.88
C ARG A 150 -6.07 -12.86 12.65
N CYS A 151 -5.27 -12.51 13.64
CA CYS A 151 -5.59 -11.43 14.56
C CYS A 151 -4.31 -10.76 15.06
N SER A 152 -4.22 -9.45 14.84
CA SER A 152 -3.07 -8.62 15.27
C SER A 152 -2.84 -8.66 16.78
N VAL A 153 -3.89 -8.87 17.60
CA VAL A 153 -3.77 -8.99 19.05
C VAL A 153 -3.05 -10.29 19.44
N PHE A 154 -3.42 -11.41 18.82
CA PHE A 154 -2.77 -12.69 19.08
C PHE A 154 -1.35 -12.71 18.52
N ALA A 155 -1.15 -12.21 17.30
CA ALA A 155 0.18 -12.07 16.72
C ALA A 155 1.13 -11.29 17.63
N LYS A 156 0.63 -10.19 18.22
CA LYS A 156 1.39 -9.39 19.19
C LYS A 156 1.71 -10.16 20.49
N SER A 157 0.75 -10.95 20.99
CA SER A 157 0.96 -11.77 22.18
C SER A 157 2.00 -12.84 21.92
N ASP A 158 1.96 -13.48 20.75
CA ASP A 158 2.94 -14.48 20.33
C ASP A 158 4.34 -13.88 20.23
N MET A 159 4.49 -12.67 19.68
CA MET A 159 5.77 -11.97 19.65
C MET A 159 6.34 -11.75 21.06
N ILE A 160 5.52 -11.22 21.96
CA ILE A 160 5.95 -10.97 23.35
C ILE A 160 6.42 -12.27 24.00
N HIS A 161 5.69 -13.35 23.78
CA HIS A 161 6.06 -14.67 24.30
C HIS A 161 7.42 -15.14 23.70
N LEU A 162 7.57 -15.03 22.39
CA LEU A 162 8.80 -15.41 21.69
C LEU A 162 10.02 -14.60 22.18
N GLN A 163 9.84 -13.30 22.41
CA GLN A 163 10.87 -12.45 23.01
C GLN A 163 11.24 -12.91 24.43
N GLN A 164 10.25 -13.28 25.25
CA GLN A 164 10.47 -13.75 26.62
C GLN A 164 11.26 -15.06 26.69
N ILE A 165 11.13 -15.93 25.69
CA ILE A 165 11.89 -17.18 25.59
C ILE A 165 13.19 -17.00 24.75
N ALA A 166 13.60 -15.74 24.50
CA ALA A 166 14.81 -15.38 23.79
C ALA A 166 14.91 -15.94 22.36
N THR A 167 13.78 -16.06 21.66
CA THR A 167 13.79 -16.36 20.22
C THR A 167 14.50 -15.22 19.49
N PRO A 168 15.40 -15.49 18.53
CA PRO A 168 16.08 -14.45 17.77
C PRO A 168 15.12 -13.54 17.03
N ASP A 169 15.37 -12.23 17.04
CA ASP A 169 14.49 -11.25 16.39
C ASP A 169 14.32 -11.52 14.89
N TYR A 170 15.33 -11.99 14.19
CA TYR A 170 15.24 -12.33 12.77
C TYR A 170 14.26 -13.48 12.50
N ASP A 171 14.12 -14.43 13.41
CA ASP A 171 13.14 -15.51 13.30
C ASP A 171 11.71 -15.00 13.60
N ILE A 172 11.56 -14.14 14.62
CA ILE A 172 10.29 -13.51 14.97
C ILE A 172 9.75 -12.68 13.80
N VAL A 173 10.62 -11.88 13.17
CA VAL A 173 10.25 -11.02 12.03
C VAL A 173 9.68 -11.84 10.87
N VAL A 174 10.32 -12.96 10.52
CA VAL A 174 9.79 -13.83 9.45
C VAL A 174 8.49 -14.49 9.84
N GLY A 175 8.33 -14.89 11.11
CA GLY A 175 7.07 -15.40 11.62
C GLY A 175 5.89 -14.45 11.36
N TYR A 176 6.11 -13.12 11.38
CA TYR A 176 5.09 -12.12 11.03
C TYR A 176 4.81 -12.00 9.53
N ILE A 177 5.85 -12.09 8.69
CA ILE A 177 5.73 -11.91 7.24
C ILE A 177 5.09 -13.14 6.59
N SER A 178 5.30 -14.32 7.18
CA SER A 178 4.86 -15.61 6.62
C SER A 178 3.46 -16.05 7.06
N THR A 179 2.77 -15.28 7.89
CA THR A 179 1.41 -15.56 8.37
C THR A 179 0.36 -14.75 7.68
#